data_2160cd95a5dc84ff443a9d7867fd37ff
#
_entry.id   2160cd95a5dc84ff443a9d7867fd37ff
#
_cell.length_a   1.000
_cell.length_b   1.000
_cell.length_c   1.000
_cell.angle_alpha   90.00
_cell.angle_beta   90.00
_cell.angle_gamma   90.00
#
_symmetry.space_group_name_H-M   'P 1'
#
loop_
_entity.id
_entity.type
_entity.pdbx_description
1 polymer ?
#
loop_
_entity_poly.entity_id
_entity_poly.type
_entity_poly.pdbx_seq_one_letter_code
_entity_poly.pdbx_strand_id
1 'polypeptide(L)'
;MDRKSLVKLLAKFNSPNWCTRRIDGTNEKIDWLPIWEFEGHRFGVTKKGGWTGEYVDRKRIRPDTFYAAFLTILEKKRSDIVKLLKEAIASAGLPENVIRTFPFDEVMETAITIPSFILRASSWLEDGYPLSPGIANLLPEHKLVLRWQKERMDKIIND
;
A
#
# COMPACT_ATOMS: atom_id res chain seq x y z
N MET A 1 7.59 -13.45 -2.78
CA MET A 1 6.37 -13.78 -3.55
C MET A 1 6.08 -12.63 -4.49
N ASP A 2 5.73 -12.90 -5.72
CA ASP A 2 5.21 -11.93 -6.68
C ASP A 2 3.69 -12.05 -6.82
N ARG A 3 3.07 -11.11 -7.56
CA ARG A 3 1.61 -11.10 -7.79
C ARG A 3 1.11 -12.38 -8.46
N LYS A 4 1.85 -12.95 -9.41
CA LYS A 4 1.46 -14.19 -10.10
C LYS A 4 1.41 -15.38 -9.15
N SER A 5 2.38 -15.46 -8.25
CA SER A 5 2.41 -16.48 -7.19
C SER A 5 1.29 -16.29 -6.19
N LEU A 6 0.97 -15.03 -5.84
CA LEU A 6 -0.16 -14.71 -4.97
C LEU A 6 -1.49 -15.17 -5.61
N VAL A 7 -1.72 -14.89 -6.89
CA VAL A 7 -2.94 -15.33 -7.60
C VAL A 7 -3.09 -16.85 -7.54
N LYS A 8 -2.01 -17.61 -7.77
CA LYS A 8 -2.02 -19.07 -7.68
C LYS A 8 -2.34 -19.56 -6.26
N LEU A 9 -1.80 -18.89 -5.24
CA LEU A 9 -2.11 -19.19 -3.85
C LEU A 9 -3.59 -18.93 -3.56
N LEU A 10 -4.10 -17.74 -3.91
CA LEU A 10 -5.47 -17.32 -3.64
C LEU A 10 -6.52 -18.16 -4.38
N ALA A 11 -6.18 -18.70 -5.55
CA ALA A 11 -7.07 -19.61 -6.28
C ALA A 11 -7.39 -20.89 -5.50
N LYS A 12 -6.46 -21.35 -4.66
CA LYS A 12 -6.57 -22.54 -3.81
C LYS A 12 -6.90 -22.22 -2.36
N PHE A 13 -6.83 -20.96 -1.98
CA PHE A 13 -7.02 -20.53 -0.59
C PHE A 13 -8.51 -20.53 -0.24
N ASN A 14 -8.86 -21.41 0.69
CA ASN A 14 -10.21 -21.52 1.19
C ASN A 14 -10.34 -20.75 2.51
N SER A 15 -11.16 -19.73 2.53
CA SER A 15 -11.45 -18.91 3.72
C SER A 15 -12.93 -18.54 3.76
N PRO A 16 -13.57 -18.58 4.95
CA PRO A 16 -14.95 -18.11 5.12
C PRO A 16 -15.06 -16.58 4.97
N ASN A 17 -13.92 -15.86 4.97
CA ASN A 17 -13.88 -14.40 4.94
C ASN A 17 -13.90 -13.81 3.52
N TRP A 18 -13.92 -14.63 2.47
CA TRP A 18 -14.12 -14.14 1.11
C TRP A 18 -15.45 -13.39 0.98
N CYS A 19 -15.40 -12.20 0.44
CA CYS A 19 -16.56 -11.35 0.15
C CYS A 19 -16.57 -10.97 -1.33
N THR A 20 -17.76 -10.87 -1.92
CA THR A 20 -17.91 -10.29 -3.25
C THR A 20 -18.09 -8.78 -3.12
N ARG A 21 -17.29 -8.00 -3.87
CA ARG A 21 -17.34 -6.54 -3.90
C ARG A 21 -17.37 -6.02 -5.32
N ARG A 22 -18.04 -4.89 -5.52
CA ARG A 22 -17.98 -4.14 -6.78
C ARG A 22 -16.74 -3.26 -6.80
N ILE A 23 -16.00 -3.26 -7.91
CA ILE A 23 -14.92 -2.32 -8.12
C ILE A 23 -15.52 -0.95 -8.45
N ASP A 24 -15.17 0.08 -7.67
CA ASP A 24 -15.67 1.43 -7.86
C ASP A 24 -15.35 1.96 -9.26
N GLY A 25 -16.30 2.69 -9.85
CA GLY A 25 -16.21 3.17 -11.23
C GLY A 25 -16.49 2.13 -12.30
N THR A 26 -16.84 0.89 -11.93
CA THR A 26 -17.17 -0.21 -12.85
C THR A 26 -18.42 -0.95 -12.40
N ASN A 27 -18.91 -1.86 -13.28
CA ASN A 27 -19.93 -2.85 -12.91
C ASN A 27 -19.33 -4.21 -12.54
N GLU A 28 -17.99 -4.33 -12.53
CA GLU A 28 -17.32 -5.58 -12.21
C GLU A 28 -17.46 -5.92 -10.72
N LYS A 29 -17.86 -7.16 -10.46
CA LYS A 29 -17.83 -7.76 -9.12
C LYS A 29 -16.70 -8.75 -9.05
N ILE A 30 -15.98 -8.73 -7.94
CA ILE A 30 -14.82 -9.59 -7.70
C ILE A 30 -14.82 -10.10 -6.26
N ASP A 31 -14.30 -11.31 -6.08
CA ASP A 31 -14.03 -11.82 -4.74
C ASP A 31 -12.81 -11.09 -4.14
N TRP A 32 -13.01 -10.62 -2.94
CA TRP A 32 -12.05 -9.85 -2.16
C TRP A 32 -11.92 -10.43 -0.76
N LEU A 33 -10.68 -10.60 -0.30
CA LEU A 33 -10.35 -11.10 1.03
C LEU A 33 -9.88 -9.94 1.91
N PRO A 34 -10.65 -9.50 2.91
CA PRO A 34 -10.17 -8.54 3.89
C PRO A 34 -9.04 -9.17 4.71
N ILE A 35 -7.94 -8.47 4.85
CA ILE A 35 -6.75 -8.93 5.58
C ILE A 35 -6.45 -8.04 6.77
N TRP A 36 -6.55 -6.73 6.61
CA TRP A 36 -6.07 -5.77 7.58
C TRP A 36 -7.04 -4.62 7.79
N GLU A 37 -7.31 -4.31 9.05
CA GLU A 37 -8.01 -3.08 9.44
C GLU A 37 -7.02 -2.14 10.14
N PHE A 38 -6.90 -0.94 9.64
CA PHE A 38 -5.97 0.07 10.13
C PHE A 38 -6.61 1.45 10.08
N GLU A 39 -6.64 2.15 11.22
CA GLU A 39 -7.21 3.51 11.35
C GLU A 39 -8.63 3.63 10.72
N GLY A 40 -9.46 2.62 10.95
CA GLY A 40 -10.83 2.58 10.41
C GLY A 40 -10.95 2.20 8.91
N HIS A 41 -9.84 1.93 8.25
CA HIS A 41 -9.80 1.47 6.86
C HIS A 41 -9.59 -0.04 6.80
N ARG A 42 -10.32 -0.73 5.94
CA ARG A 42 -10.13 -2.16 5.68
C ARG A 42 -9.40 -2.35 4.36
N PHE A 43 -8.32 -3.10 4.42
CA PHE A 43 -7.46 -3.45 3.28
C PHE A 43 -7.45 -4.95 3.06
N GLY A 44 -7.31 -5.36 1.82
CA GLY A 44 -7.26 -6.76 1.48
C GLY A 44 -6.83 -6.99 0.04
N VAL A 45 -6.95 -8.23 -0.41
CA VAL A 45 -6.55 -8.65 -1.75
C VAL A 45 -7.75 -9.17 -2.55
N THR A 46 -7.78 -8.86 -3.82
CA THR A 46 -8.70 -9.47 -4.77
C THR A 46 -8.18 -10.82 -5.26
N LYS A 47 -9.05 -11.68 -5.80
CA LYS A 47 -8.61 -12.93 -6.46
C LYS A 47 -7.66 -12.71 -7.64
N LYS A 48 -7.59 -11.50 -8.18
CA LYS A 48 -6.60 -11.09 -9.19
C LYS A 48 -5.24 -10.67 -8.59
N GLY A 49 -5.08 -10.80 -7.26
CA GLY A 49 -3.82 -10.52 -6.54
C GLY A 49 -3.50 -9.05 -6.34
N GLY A 50 -4.48 -8.16 -6.57
CA GLY A 50 -4.32 -6.73 -6.31
C GLY A 50 -4.70 -6.38 -4.87
N TRP A 51 -3.88 -5.61 -4.18
CA TRP A 51 -4.22 -5.00 -2.90
C TRP A 51 -5.14 -3.81 -3.10
N THR A 52 -6.14 -3.67 -2.25
CA THR A 52 -7.09 -2.55 -2.34
C THR A 52 -7.76 -2.25 -1.00
N GLY A 53 -8.34 -1.06 -0.89
CA GLY A 53 -9.13 -0.62 0.25
C GLY A 53 -10.64 -0.71 -0.02
N GLU A 54 -11.40 -1.05 1.03
CA GLU A 54 -12.86 -1.08 1.00
C GLU A 54 -13.43 0.31 1.32
N TYR A 55 -14.53 0.68 0.68
CA TYR A 55 -15.30 1.85 1.04
C TYR A 55 -16.09 1.63 2.35
N VAL A 56 -16.42 2.72 3.02
CA VAL A 56 -17.19 2.72 4.28
C VAL A 56 -18.55 2.03 4.14
N ASP A 57 -19.16 2.06 2.92
CA ASP A 57 -20.43 1.38 2.61
C ASP A 57 -20.31 -0.15 2.63
N ARG A 58 -19.07 -0.69 2.69
CA ARG A 58 -18.75 -2.13 2.67
C ARG A 58 -19.33 -2.90 1.48
N LYS A 59 -19.64 -2.19 0.39
CA LYS A 59 -20.20 -2.75 -0.86
C LYS A 59 -19.24 -2.63 -2.03
N ARG A 60 -18.32 -1.67 -1.94
CA ARG A 60 -17.38 -1.33 -2.99
C ARG A 60 -15.94 -1.38 -2.48
N ILE A 61 -15.04 -1.74 -3.37
CA ILE A 61 -13.60 -1.61 -3.18
C ILE A 61 -13.04 -0.62 -4.21
N ARG A 62 -11.91 -0.02 -3.89
CA ARG A 62 -11.20 0.83 -4.84
C ARG A 62 -10.53 -0.02 -5.92
N PRO A 63 -10.26 0.53 -7.11
CA PRO A 63 -9.36 -0.13 -8.06
C PRO A 63 -8.01 -0.44 -7.41
N ASP A 64 -7.37 -1.54 -7.78
CA ASP A 64 -6.08 -1.96 -7.22
C ASP A 64 -4.89 -1.08 -7.65
N THR A 65 -5.14 -0.10 -8.51
CA THR A 65 -4.20 0.95 -8.90
C THR A 65 -4.39 2.26 -8.11
N PHE A 66 -5.37 2.31 -7.21
CA PHE A 66 -5.65 3.51 -6.40
C PHE A 66 -4.83 3.49 -5.10
N TYR A 67 -3.54 3.71 -5.20
CA TYR A 67 -2.58 3.62 -4.09
C TYR A 67 -2.79 4.69 -3.01
N ALA A 68 -3.47 5.79 -3.32
CA ALA A 68 -3.85 6.79 -2.33
C ALA A 68 -4.72 6.23 -1.18
N ALA A 69 -5.39 5.09 -1.38
CA ALA A 69 -6.11 4.40 -0.32
C ALA A 69 -5.23 3.99 0.86
N PHE A 70 -3.93 3.81 0.64
CA PHE A 70 -2.98 3.33 1.65
C PHE A 70 -2.17 4.45 2.33
N LEU A 71 -2.36 5.71 1.98
CA LEU A 71 -1.52 6.82 2.47
C LEU A 71 -1.52 6.96 4.00
N THR A 72 -2.59 6.53 4.66
CA THR A 72 -2.69 6.56 6.14
C THR A 72 -1.62 5.74 6.84
N ILE A 73 -1.05 4.72 6.17
CA ILE A 73 0.02 3.91 6.76
C ILE A 73 1.29 4.74 7.04
N LEU A 74 1.52 5.80 6.26
CA LEU A 74 2.69 6.67 6.40
C LEU A 74 2.65 7.55 7.66
N GLU A 75 1.54 7.57 8.40
CA GLU A 75 1.41 8.27 9.67
C GLU A 75 2.07 7.54 10.85
N LYS A 76 2.44 6.28 10.65
CA LYS A 76 3.16 5.45 11.63
C LYS A 76 4.59 5.17 11.14
N LYS A 77 5.44 4.75 12.08
CA LYS A 77 6.78 4.27 11.72
C LYS A 77 6.68 3.04 10.81
N ARG A 78 7.58 2.97 9.84
CA ARG A 78 7.64 1.85 8.90
C ARG A 78 7.70 0.49 9.60
N SER A 79 8.54 0.36 10.64
CA SER A 79 8.69 -0.88 11.41
C SER A 79 7.38 -1.36 12.04
N ASP A 80 6.57 -0.42 12.55
CA ASP A 80 5.28 -0.73 13.16
C ASP A 80 4.27 -1.19 12.10
N ILE A 81 4.24 -0.52 10.95
CA ILE A 81 3.37 -0.91 9.83
C ILE A 81 3.73 -2.31 9.32
N VAL A 82 5.01 -2.59 9.11
CA VAL A 82 5.46 -3.92 8.66
C VAL A 82 5.05 -5.00 9.65
N LYS A 83 5.23 -4.75 10.95
CA LYS A 83 4.83 -5.68 12.01
C LYS A 83 3.32 -5.93 11.99
N LEU A 84 2.51 -4.88 12.01
CA LEU A 84 1.04 -4.98 12.01
C LEU A 84 0.52 -5.70 10.77
N LEU A 85 1.08 -5.41 9.60
CA LEU A 85 0.67 -6.05 8.36
C LEU A 85 1.05 -7.55 8.33
N LYS A 86 2.23 -7.92 8.84
CA LYS A 86 2.61 -9.34 9.00
C LYS A 86 1.67 -10.09 9.94
N GLU A 87 1.33 -9.49 11.07
CA GLU A 87 0.38 -10.07 12.02
C GLU A 87 -1.01 -10.26 11.39
N ALA A 88 -1.48 -9.27 10.62
CA ALA A 88 -2.75 -9.35 9.91
C ALA A 88 -2.75 -10.45 8.83
N ILE A 89 -1.68 -10.57 8.05
CA ILE A 89 -1.51 -11.63 7.04
C ILE A 89 -1.54 -13.01 7.71
N ALA A 90 -0.81 -13.19 8.80
CA ALA A 90 -0.79 -14.44 9.56
C ALA A 90 -2.17 -14.77 10.15
N SER A 91 -2.86 -13.77 10.69
CA SER A 91 -4.23 -13.93 11.23
C SER A 91 -5.26 -14.29 10.17
N ALA A 92 -5.04 -13.87 8.92
CA ALA A 92 -5.85 -14.27 7.78
C ALA A 92 -5.54 -15.72 7.29
N GLY A 93 -4.55 -16.38 7.87
CA GLY A 93 -4.11 -17.72 7.47
C GLY A 93 -3.22 -17.74 6.22
N LEU A 94 -2.69 -16.61 5.82
CA LEU A 94 -1.81 -16.48 4.66
C LEU A 94 -0.33 -16.55 5.08
N PRO A 95 0.57 -17.04 4.20
CA PRO A 95 1.99 -17.07 4.49
C PRO A 95 2.59 -15.65 4.55
N GLU A 96 3.57 -15.47 5.44
CA GLU A 96 4.18 -14.16 5.71
C GLU A 96 4.73 -13.46 4.45
N ASN A 97 5.24 -14.23 3.49
CA ASN A 97 5.82 -13.67 2.27
C ASN A 97 4.79 -12.98 1.35
N VAL A 98 3.49 -13.06 1.65
CA VAL A 98 2.43 -12.26 1.00
C VAL A 98 2.69 -10.76 1.17
N ILE A 99 3.35 -10.34 2.25
CA ILE A 99 3.71 -8.94 2.48
C ILE A 99 4.54 -8.35 1.31
N ARG A 100 5.31 -9.17 0.61
CA ARG A 100 6.12 -8.73 -0.55
C ARG A 100 5.28 -8.28 -1.74
N THR A 101 3.98 -8.58 -1.75
CA THR A 101 3.05 -8.14 -2.79
C THR A 101 2.31 -6.85 -2.42
N PHE A 102 2.50 -6.35 -1.19
CA PHE A 102 1.91 -5.07 -0.79
C PHE A 102 2.60 -3.92 -1.53
N PRO A 103 1.85 -2.96 -2.10
CA PRO A 103 2.38 -1.96 -3.02
C PRO A 103 3.08 -0.79 -2.29
N PHE A 104 4.10 -1.08 -1.48
CA PHE A 104 4.81 -0.05 -0.72
C PHE A 104 5.45 1.02 -1.62
N ASP A 105 6.08 0.61 -2.72
CA ASP A 105 6.75 1.55 -3.63
C ASP A 105 5.76 2.49 -4.29
N GLU A 106 4.63 1.98 -4.78
CA GLU A 106 3.58 2.78 -5.41
C GLU A 106 2.91 3.72 -4.42
N VAL A 107 2.77 3.30 -3.14
CA VAL A 107 2.26 4.16 -2.07
C VAL A 107 3.24 5.29 -1.79
N MET A 108 4.55 5.01 -1.71
CA MET A 108 5.59 6.01 -1.53
C MET A 108 5.65 6.99 -2.70
N GLU A 109 5.63 6.51 -3.94
CA GLU A 109 5.58 7.34 -5.15
C GLU A 109 4.34 8.25 -5.16
N THR A 110 3.18 7.71 -4.79
CA THR A 110 1.95 8.50 -4.67
C THR A 110 2.08 9.59 -3.59
N ALA A 111 2.62 9.25 -2.43
CA ALA A 111 2.80 10.17 -1.30
C ALA A 111 3.68 11.37 -1.65
N ILE A 112 4.74 11.15 -2.42
CA ILE A 112 5.67 12.21 -2.85
C ILE A 112 4.98 13.24 -3.74
N THR A 113 3.97 12.83 -4.50
CA THR A 113 3.19 13.74 -5.36
C THR A 113 2.12 14.54 -4.60
N ILE A 114 1.88 14.24 -3.33
CA ILE A 114 0.86 14.88 -2.50
C ILE A 114 1.53 15.72 -1.40
N PRO A 115 1.42 17.05 -1.42
CA PRO A 115 2.17 17.93 -0.51
C PRO A 115 2.03 17.60 0.97
N SER A 116 0.84 17.20 1.41
CA SER A 116 0.58 16.83 2.81
C SER A 116 1.25 15.52 3.25
N PHE A 117 1.74 14.69 2.34
CA PHE A 117 2.37 13.40 2.62
C PHE A 117 3.88 13.35 2.36
N ILE A 118 4.46 14.38 1.72
CA ILE A 118 5.89 14.43 1.41
C ILE A 118 6.77 14.21 2.65
N LEU A 119 6.45 14.87 3.77
CA LEU A 119 7.22 14.74 5.00
C LEU A 119 7.14 13.33 5.59
N ARG A 120 5.99 12.69 5.50
CA ARG A 120 5.80 11.32 5.98
C ARG A 120 6.58 10.32 5.11
N ALA A 121 6.54 10.49 3.81
CA ALA A 121 7.35 9.69 2.89
C ALA A 121 8.86 9.89 3.15
N SER A 122 9.30 11.13 3.37
CA SER A 122 10.69 11.44 3.72
C SER A 122 11.11 10.75 5.02
N SER A 123 10.25 10.71 6.04
CA SER A 123 10.54 10.01 7.30
C SER A 123 10.77 8.52 7.08
N TRP A 124 10.01 7.89 6.19
CA TRP A 124 10.21 6.47 5.85
C TRP A 124 11.53 6.22 5.12
N LEU A 125 11.93 7.14 4.22
CA LEU A 125 13.22 7.06 3.54
C LEU A 125 14.39 7.22 4.52
N GLU A 126 14.29 8.16 5.47
CA GLU A 126 15.27 8.34 6.52
C GLU A 126 15.38 7.13 7.47
N ASP A 127 14.26 6.44 7.71
CA ASP A 127 14.22 5.20 8.47
C ASP A 127 14.74 3.97 7.68
N GLY A 128 15.30 4.18 6.48
CA GLY A 128 15.92 3.15 5.67
C GLY A 128 14.98 2.44 4.71
N TYR A 129 13.85 3.06 4.31
CA TYR A 129 13.08 2.55 3.18
C TYR A 129 13.93 2.60 1.91
N PRO A 130 14.00 1.52 1.11
CA PRO A 130 14.83 1.50 -0.09
C PRO A 130 14.42 2.56 -1.09
N LEU A 131 15.38 3.33 -1.59
CA LEU A 131 15.17 4.32 -2.63
C LEU A 131 15.07 3.64 -3.99
N SER A 132 13.85 3.40 -4.47
CA SER A 132 13.62 2.88 -5.83
C SER A 132 13.93 3.96 -6.88
N PRO A 133 14.24 3.58 -8.15
CA PRO A 133 14.41 4.55 -9.23
C PRO A 133 13.17 5.45 -9.43
N GLY A 134 11.96 4.91 -9.26
CA GLY A 134 10.71 5.67 -9.37
C GLY A 134 10.63 6.77 -8.31
N ILE A 135 10.92 6.43 -7.04
CA ILE A 135 10.96 7.38 -5.93
C ILE A 135 12.04 8.43 -6.16
N ALA A 136 13.27 8.01 -6.53
CA ALA A 136 14.39 8.90 -6.78
C ALA A 136 14.10 9.94 -7.88
N ASN A 137 13.40 9.53 -8.93
CA ASN A 137 13.04 10.43 -10.03
C ASN A 137 11.97 11.46 -9.66
N LEU A 138 11.06 11.13 -8.73
CA LEU A 138 9.97 12.02 -8.32
C LEU A 138 10.41 13.08 -7.32
N LEU A 139 11.37 12.76 -6.42
CA LEU A 139 11.77 13.64 -5.33
C LEU A 139 12.28 15.03 -5.79
N PRO A 140 13.18 15.16 -6.81
CA PRO A 140 13.74 16.44 -7.22
C PRO A 140 12.76 17.35 -7.99
N GLU A 141 11.76 16.75 -8.65
CA GLU A 141 10.92 17.44 -9.64
C GLU A 141 9.62 17.98 -9.07
N HIS A 142 9.32 17.69 -7.79
CA HIS A 142 8.03 18.08 -7.22
C HIS A 142 7.94 19.59 -6.97
N LYS A 143 7.14 20.29 -7.75
CA LYS A 143 6.98 21.76 -7.73
C LYS A 143 6.47 22.34 -6.41
N LEU A 144 5.87 21.51 -5.55
CA LEU A 144 5.28 21.92 -4.27
C LEU A 144 6.20 21.66 -3.08
N VAL A 145 7.40 21.15 -3.33
CA VAL A 145 8.41 20.92 -2.30
C VAL A 145 9.01 22.26 -1.89
N LEU A 146 8.87 22.61 -0.62
CA LEU A 146 9.54 23.78 -0.05
C LEU A 146 11.05 23.58 -0.08
N ARG A 147 11.83 24.69 -0.18
CA ARG A 147 13.30 24.64 -0.32
C ARG A 147 13.96 23.72 0.73
N TRP A 148 13.58 23.84 2.00
CA TRP A 148 14.13 23.02 3.08
C TRP A 148 13.77 21.52 2.97
N GLN A 149 12.58 21.22 2.43
CA GLN A 149 12.18 19.83 2.13
C GLN A 149 13.03 19.27 1.00
N LYS A 150 13.30 20.08 -0.01
CA LYS A 150 14.17 19.69 -1.13
C LYS A 150 15.60 19.42 -0.66
N GLU A 151 16.18 20.28 0.17
CA GLU A 151 17.51 20.09 0.75
C GLU A 151 17.60 18.79 1.57
N ARG A 152 16.57 18.47 2.33
CA ARG A 152 16.46 17.22 3.10
C ARG A 152 16.40 16.00 2.18
N MET A 153 15.63 16.08 1.10
CA MET A 153 15.50 15.01 0.10
C MET A 153 16.80 14.82 -0.69
N ASP A 154 17.43 15.90 -1.09
CA ASP A 154 18.72 15.85 -1.79
C ASP A 154 19.79 15.15 -0.92
N LYS A 155 19.75 15.36 0.40
CA LYS A 155 20.62 14.65 1.33
C LYS A 155 20.34 13.15 1.37
N ILE A 156 19.06 12.74 1.41
CA ILE A 156 18.65 11.33 1.39
C ILE A 156 19.13 10.63 0.12
N ILE A 157 19.06 11.31 -1.03
CA ILE A 157 19.46 10.74 -2.33
C ILE A 157 20.96 10.56 -2.44
N ASN A 158 21.74 11.44 -1.80
CA ASN A 158 23.21 11.47 -1.94
C ASN A 158 23.95 10.71 -0.82
N ASP A 159 23.27 10.29 0.24
CA ASP A 159 23.79 9.41 1.29
C ASP A 159 23.66 7.93 0.87
#